data_000be63bf31554517fa85206e5d8d3f8
#
_entry.id   000be63bf31554517fa85206e5d8d3f8
#
_cell.length_a   1.000
_cell.length_b   1.000
_cell.length_c   1.000
_cell.angle_alpha   90.00
_cell.angle_beta   90.00
_cell.angle_gamma   90.00
#
_symmetry.space_group_name_H-M   'P 1'
#
loop_
_entity.id
_entity.type
_entity.pdbx_description
1 polymer ?
#
loop_
_entity_poly.entity_id
_entity_poly.type
_entity_poly.pdbx_seq_one_letter_code
_entity_poly.pdbx_strand_id
1 'polypeptide(L)'
;MADFTLDAAKRTDGGEDTVSGVVYGKEQESTSLTLDRVDLEKAYYNVGTSKVFDLKVEGTKKPIKVLFHEIQTNPVNGDFTHVDFYAVMLGQKLRTEVPLHFEGTPKAVVNAVGDFITVRDTIEVEATPLDLPERYDINVEGLEEIGDSIHVYDLKVDEKVEILVDKDSMIAQIVEQRETPEEEEELPDEFEEPELIGEDEEGSDDEGDDQASTEAEDASDQG
;
A
#
# COMPACT_ATOMS: atom_id res chain seq x y z
N MET A 1 25.17 7.00 11.56
CA MET A 1 23.84 7.33 11.02
C MET A 1 24.06 7.67 9.56
N ALA A 2 23.50 6.91 8.64
CA ALA A 2 23.55 7.29 7.23
C ALA A 2 22.52 8.40 7.05
N ASP A 3 23.01 9.64 6.82
CA ASP A 3 22.14 10.76 6.51
C ASP A 3 21.62 10.56 5.07
N PHE A 4 20.44 9.95 4.97
CA PHE A 4 19.76 9.86 3.69
C PHE A 4 19.19 11.23 3.35
N THR A 5 19.36 11.64 2.09
CA THR A 5 18.86 12.93 1.62
C THR A 5 17.97 12.69 0.42
N LEU A 6 16.74 13.20 0.48
CA LEU A 6 15.77 13.17 -0.60
C LEU A 6 15.62 14.56 -1.19
N ASP A 7 15.72 14.69 -2.50
CA ASP A 7 15.51 15.95 -3.21
C ASP A 7 14.04 16.06 -3.62
N ALA A 8 13.42 17.21 -3.37
CA ALA A 8 12.03 17.50 -3.71
C ALA A 8 11.91 18.85 -4.41
N ALA A 9 11.16 18.91 -5.48
CA ALA A 9 10.80 20.15 -6.15
C ALA A 9 9.54 20.76 -5.50
N LYS A 10 9.44 22.09 -5.50
CA LYS A 10 8.16 22.76 -5.20
C LYS A 10 7.20 22.40 -6.31
N ARG A 11 5.92 22.13 -5.93
CA ARG A 11 4.87 21.66 -6.83
C ARG A 11 4.97 22.29 -8.22
N THR A 12 5.35 21.44 -9.17
CA THR A 12 5.21 21.65 -10.61
C THR A 12 4.14 20.67 -11.08
N ASP A 13 3.43 20.95 -12.16
CA ASP A 13 2.48 19.99 -12.72
C ASP A 13 3.17 18.64 -12.92
N GLY A 14 2.62 17.60 -12.27
CA GLY A 14 3.24 16.29 -12.18
C GLY A 14 3.35 15.62 -13.55
N GLY A 15 4.54 15.10 -13.86
CA GLY A 15 4.74 14.13 -14.93
C GLY A 15 4.28 12.73 -14.50
N GLU A 16 4.22 11.79 -15.44
CA GLU A 16 3.81 10.39 -15.18
C GLU A 16 4.71 9.66 -14.16
N ASP A 17 5.95 10.12 -13.98
CA ASP A 17 6.93 9.53 -13.05
C ASP A 17 7.10 10.30 -11.74
N THR A 18 6.17 11.18 -11.40
CA THR A 18 6.26 12.00 -10.19
C THR A 18 5.16 11.73 -9.21
N VAL A 19 5.47 11.81 -7.92
CA VAL A 19 4.54 11.64 -6.80
C VAL A 19 4.32 12.97 -6.11
N SER A 20 3.06 13.28 -5.83
CA SER A 20 2.70 14.46 -5.04
C SER A 20 3.00 14.24 -3.57
N GLY A 21 3.53 15.26 -2.89
CA GLY A 21 3.77 15.20 -1.46
C GLY A 21 3.50 16.51 -0.77
N VAL A 22 3.41 16.47 0.54
CA VAL A 22 3.27 17.65 1.40
C VAL A 22 4.23 17.53 2.57
N VAL A 23 4.97 18.59 2.86
CA VAL A 23 5.73 18.70 4.10
C VAL A 23 5.04 19.70 5.02
N TYR A 24 4.85 19.33 6.27
CA TYR A 24 4.26 20.18 7.31
C TYR A 24 4.86 19.86 8.69
N GLY A 25 4.70 20.77 9.63
CA GLY A 25 5.21 20.60 10.99
C GLY A 25 4.94 21.82 11.85
N LYS A 26 5.30 21.75 13.15
CA LYS A 26 5.01 22.84 14.10
C LYS A 26 5.66 24.18 13.75
N GLU A 27 6.86 24.16 13.16
CA GLU A 27 7.59 25.38 12.74
C GLU A 27 7.74 25.47 11.21
N GLN A 28 7.21 24.48 10.47
CA GLN A 28 7.26 24.44 9.03
C GLN A 28 5.86 24.69 8.45
N GLU A 29 5.74 25.71 7.62
CA GLU A 29 4.52 25.94 6.85
C GLU A 29 4.29 24.79 5.87
N SER A 30 3.02 24.41 5.73
CA SER A 30 2.63 23.38 4.79
C SER A 30 3.05 23.76 3.38
N THR A 31 3.90 22.94 2.79
CA THR A 31 4.44 23.17 1.44
C THR A 31 4.18 21.94 0.58
N SER A 32 3.52 22.13 -0.56
CA SER A 32 3.31 21.07 -1.53
C SER A 32 4.59 20.84 -2.33
N LEU A 33 4.89 19.57 -2.53
CA LEU A 33 6.10 19.07 -3.16
C LEU A 33 5.75 18.15 -4.33
N THR A 34 6.70 18.00 -5.22
CA THR A 34 6.70 16.97 -6.26
C THR A 34 8.03 16.22 -6.15
N LEU A 35 7.94 14.90 -6.09
CA LEU A 35 9.09 14.02 -5.91
C LEU A 35 9.20 13.06 -7.11
N ASP A 36 10.41 12.66 -7.43
CA ASP A 36 10.64 11.56 -8.35
C ASP A 36 10.23 10.24 -7.70
N ARG A 37 9.44 9.41 -8.43
CA ARG A 37 8.93 8.14 -7.92
C ARG A 37 10.04 7.20 -7.49
N VAL A 38 11.05 7.03 -8.33
CA VAL A 38 12.15 6.08 -8.10
C VAL A 38 12.97 6.47 -6.88
N ASP A 39 13.22 7.76 -6.70
CA ASP A 39 14.00 8.24 -5.55
C ASP A 39 13.17 8.19 -4.26
N LEU A 40 11.86 8.42 -4.34
CA LEU A 40 10.94 8.22 -3.22
C LEU A 40 10.87 6.76 -2.77
N GLU A 41 10.73 5.82 -3.71
CA GLU A 41 10.72 4.39 -3.41
C GLU A 41 12.03 3.95 -2.74
N LYS A 42 13.16 4.37 -3.27
CA LYS A 42 14.48 4.08 -2.66
C LYS A 42 14.58 4.67 -1.25
N ALA A 43 14.06 5.91 -1.06
CA ALA A 43 14.04 6.54 0.25
C ALA A 43 13.22 5.72 1.24
N TYR A 44 12.02 5.33 0.85
CA TYR A 44 11.11 4.56 1.67
C TYR A 44 11.68 3.20 2.08
N TYR A 45 12.24 2.44 1.12
CA TYR A 45 12.84 1.14 1.41
C TYR A 45 14.09 1.22 2.31
N ASN A 46 14.85 2.32 2.24
CA ASN A 46 16.08 2.49 3.04
C ASN A 46 15.82 3.09 4.42
N VAL A 47 14.81 3.95 4.53
CA VAL A 47 14.56 4.75 5.74
C VAL A 47 13.40 4.19 6.55
N GLY A 48 12.36 3.66 5.88
CA GLY A 48 11.12 3.25 6.53
C GLY A 48 10.31 4.43 7.04
N THR A 49 9.26 4.16 7.83
CA THR A 49 8.35 5.19 8.36
C THR A 49 8.84 5.86 9.64
N SER A 50 9.78 5.23 10.36
CA SER A 50 10.17 5.65 11.70
C SER A 50 11.49 6.43 11.77
N LYS A 51 12.26 6.46 10.70
CA LYS A 51 13.58 7.08 10.69
C LYS A 51 13.56 8.50 10.14
N VAL A 52 14.25 9.40 10.83
CA VAL A 52 14.40 10.79 10.40
C VAL A 52 15.47 10.91 9.32
N PHE A 53 15.18 11.65 8.27
CA PHE A 53 16.08 11.92 7.16
C PHE A 53 16.01 13.40 6.72
N ASP A 54 16.93 13.80 5.85
CA ASP A 54 17.02 15.16 5.37
C ASP A 54 16.28 15.32 4.03
N LEU A 55 15.27 16.19 4.01
CA LEU A 55 14.53 16.58 2.81
C LEU A 55 15.06 17.91 2.28
N LYS A 56 15.59 17.92 1.06
CA LYS A 56 15.99 19.13 0.35
C LYS A 56 14.87 19.61 -0.55
N VAL A 57 14.27 20.72 -0.19
CA VAL A 57 13.23 21.37 -1.01
C VAL A 57 13.88 22.42 -1.89
N GLU A 58 13.56 22.40 -3.18
CA GLU A 58 14.04 23.38 -4.14
C GLU A 58 13.72 24.81 -3.69
N GLY A 59 14.73 25.68 -3.74
CA GLY A 59 14.62 27.06 -3.25
C GLY A 59 14.82 27.24 -1.74
N THR A 60 15.05 26.18 -0.98
CA THR A 60 15.37 26.23 0.44
C THR A 60 16.87 26.03 0.65
N LYS A 61 17.49 26.91 1.47
CA LYS A 61 18.95 26.86 1.68
C LYS A 61 19.41 25.74 2.61
N LYS A 62 18.52 25.20 3.43
CA LYS A 62 18.83 24.18 4.44
C LYS A 62 17.92 22.98 4.26
N PRO A 63 18.43 21.76 4.41
CA PRO A 63 17.60 20.58 4.44
C PRO A 63 16.67 20.63 5.67
N ILE A 64 15.48 20.10 5.52
CA ILE A 64 14.47 19.98 6.57
C ILE A 64 14.53 18.55 7.08
N LYS A 65 14.63 18.36 8.39
CA LYS A 65 14.56 17.03 8.98
C LYS A 65 13.11 16.57 9.03
N VAL A 66 12.84 15.46 8.35
CA VAL A 66 11.48 14.92 8.21
C VAL A 66 11.44 13.42 8.50
N LEU A 67 10.24 12.92 8.77
CA LEU A 67 9.92 11.51 8.71
C LEU A 67 8.72 11.31 7.78
N PHE A 68 8.57 10.09 7.28
CA PHE A 68 7.36 9.69 6.59
C PHE A 68 6.21 9.59 7.60
N HIS A 69 5.14 10.33 7.37
CA HIS A 69 3.96 10.29 8.24
C HIS A 69 2.88 9.39 7.67
N GLU A 70 2.53 9.61 6.42
CA GLU A 70 1.56 8.80 5.70
C GLU A 70 2.01 8.60 4.26
N ILE A 71 1.77 7.41 3.72
CA ILE A 71 2.04 7.08 2.32
C ILE A 71 0.79 6.44 1.74
N GLN A 72 0.27 7.04 0.70
CA GLN A 72 -0.87 6.51 -0.04
C GLN A 72 -0.38 5.76 -1.25
N THR A 73 -0.85 4.54 -1.40
CA THR A 73 -0.52 3.66 -2.53
C THR A 73 -1.77 3.34 -3.33
N ASN A 74 -1.59 3.16 -4.63
CA ASN A 74 -2.66 2.68 -5.49
C ASN A 74 -2.83 1.16 -5.27
N PRO A 75 -4.01 0.68 -4.86
CA PRO A 75 -4.21 -0.74 -4.53
C PRO A 75 -4.09 -1.69 -5.73
N VAL A 76 -4.15 -1.17 -6.97
CA VAL A 76 -4.11 -1.99 -8.18
C VAL A 76 -2.68 -2.30 -8.63
N ASN A 77 -1.83 -1.28 -8.64
CA ASN A 77 -0.46 -1.38 -9.15
C ASN A 77 0.61 -1.21 -8.07
N GLY A 78 0.24 -0.85 -6.84
CA GLY A 78 1.16 -0.65 -5.72
C GLY A 78 1.96 0.65 -5.78
N ASP A 79 1.75 1.50 -6.78
CA ASP A 79 2.48 2.75 -6.94
C ASP A 79 2.12 3.76 -5.86
N PHE A 80 3.10 4.54 -5.42
CA PHE A 80 2.87 5.67 -4.52
C PHE A 80 2.11 6.79 -5.24
N THR A 81 1.03 7.27 -4.62
CA THR A 81 0.19 8.36 -5.16
C THR A 81 0.37 9.66 -4.38
N HIS A 82 0.53 9.56 -3.08
CA HIS A 82 0.74 10.72 -2.20
C HIS A 82 1.62 10.36 -1.03
N VAL A 83 2.41 11.34 -0.59
CA VAL A 83 3.32 11.19 0.55
C VAL A 83 3.24 12.41 1.46
N ASP A 84 3.07 12.16 2.75
CA ASP A 84 3.06 13.17 3.79
C ASP A 84 4.35 13.10 4.60
N PHE A 85 5.06 14.22 4.65
CA PHE A 85 6.27 14.39 5.46
C PHE A 85 5.99 15.25 6.66
N TYR A 86 6.33 14.73 7.83
CA TYR A 86 6.27 15.50 9.06
C TYR A 86 7.65 16.07 9.40
N ALA A 87 7.75 17.41 9.42
CA ALA A 87 8.99 18.11 9.82
C ALA A 87 9.18 17.99 11.34
N VAL A 88 10.28 17.36 11.73
CA VAL A 88 10.56 17.06 13.12
C VAL A 88 11.57 18.03 13.73
N MET A 89 11.37 18.33 15.00
CA MET A 89 12.32 19.06 15.82
C MET A 89 13.04 18.12 16.75
N LEU A 90 14.36 18.18 16.75
CA LEU A 90 15.19 17.43 17.67
C LEU A 90 14.88 17.87 19.12
N GLY A 91 14.38 16.94 19.96
CA GLY A 91 14.08 17.19 21.37
C GLY A 91 12.59 17.35 21.70
N GLN A 92 11.70 17.31 20.75
CA GLN A 92 10.26 17.21 21.00
C GLN A 92 9.79 15.78 20.76
N LYS A 93 8.91 15.26 21.63
CA LYS A 93 8.21 14.01 21.40
C LYS A 93 7.26 14.15 20.21
N LEU A 94 7.22 13.14 19.39
CA LEU A 94 6.30 13.02 18.27
C LEU A 94 5.59 11.67 18.34
N ARG A 95 4.43 11.59 17.72
CA ARG A 95 3.68 10.35 17.55
C ARG A 95 3.90 9.86 16.14
N THR A 96 4.21 8.59 16.03
CA THR A 96 4.41 7.92 14.74
C THR A 96 4.08 6.45 14.85
N GLU A 97 3.86 5.83 13.72
CA GLU A 97 3.65 4.39 13.62
C GLU A 97 4.98 3.69 13.35
N VAL A 98 5.28 2.69 14.16
CA VAL A 98 6.46 1.83 14.01
C VAL A 98 6.02 0.48 13.47
N PRO A 99 6.62 -0.01 12.36
CA PRO A 99 6.26 -1.30 11.79
C PRO A 99 6.72 -2.45 12.67
N LEU A 100 5.93 -3.52 12.66
CA LEU A 100 6.22 -4.79 13.30
C LEU A 100 6.82 -5.75 12.28
N HIS A 101 7.91 -6.39 12.63
CA HIS A 101 8.55 -7.40 11.80
C HIS A 101 8.49 -8.76 12.51
N PHE A 102 7.84 -9.73 11.87
CA PHE A 102 7.69 -11.06 12.43
C PHE A 102 8.85 -11.94 11.97
N GLU A 103 9.65 -12.42 12.94
CA GLU A 103 10.79 -13.28 12.68
C GLU A 103 10.45 -14.74 12.95
N GLY A 104 10.82 -15.61 12.00
CA GLY A 104 10.60 -17.05 12.08
C GLY A 104 9.27 -17.49 11.44
N THR A 105 8.96 -18.78 11.60
CA THR A 105 7.70 -19.38 11.17
C THR A 105 7.04 -20.04 12.36
N PRO A 106 5.76 -19.76 12.65
CA PRO A 106 5.05 -20.40 13.77
C PRO A 106 5.04 -21.90 13.62
N LYS A 107 5.30 -22.63 14.70
CA LYS A 107 5.24 -24.11 14.66
C LYS A 107 3.86 -24.63 14.32
N ALA A 108 2.81 -23.91 14.70
CA ALA A 108 1.44 -24.24 14.34
C ALA A 108 1.23 -24.29 12.82
N VAL A 109 1.83 -23.34 12.06
CA VAL A 109 1.78 -23.32 10.59
C VAL A 109 2.62 -24.44 9.99
N VAL A 110 3.83 -24.67 10.52
CA VAL A 110 4.71 -25.77 10.05
C VAL A 110 4.05 -27.14 10.24
N ASN A 111 3.32 -27.33 11.32
CA ASN A 111 2.62 -28.58 11.65
C ASN A 111 1.24 -28.67 11.01
N ALA A 112 0.84 -27.70 10.19
CA ALA A 112 -0.49 -27.62 9.57
C ALA A 112 -1.65 -27.68 10.60
N VAL A 113 -1.44 -27.11 11.78
CA VAL A 113 -2.44 -27.02 12.84
C VAL A 113 -3.36 -25.81 12.65
N GLY A 114 -2.81 -24.71 12.14
CA GLY A 114 -3.56 -23.48 11.91
C GLY A 114 -2.79 -22.47 11.08
N ASP A 115 -3.49 -21.38 10.74
CA ASP A 115 -2.95 -20.27 9.94
C ASP A 115 -2.57 -19.09 10.83
N PHE A 116 -1.45 -18.46 10.49
CA PHE A 116 -0.98 -17.24 11.16
C PHE A 116 -1.66 -16.01 10.57
N ILE A 117 -2.38 -15.27 11.41
CA ILE A 117 -3.05 -14.04 11.00
C ILE A 117 -2.46 -12.88 11.79
N THR A 118 -2.02 -11.86 11.06
CA THR A 118 -1.59 -10.58 11.59
C THR A 118 -2.79 -9.66 11.74
N VAL A 119 -3.03 -9.16 12.94
CA VAL A 119 -4.12 -8.22 13.24
C VAL A 119 -3.64 -6.78 13.12
N ARG A 120 -2.35 -6.55 13.43
CA ARG A 120 -1.70 -5.25 13.35
C ARG A 120 -0.31 -5.38 12.77
N ASP A 121 -0.02 -4.54 11.78
CA ASP A 121 1.31 -4.46 11.16
C ASP A 121 2.14 -3.29 11.70
N THR A 122 1.49 -2.35 12.39
CA THR A 122 2.12 -1.14 12.97
C THR A 122 1.63 -0.91 14.39
N ILE A 123 2.45 -0.19 15.17
CA ILE A 123 2.09 0.28 16.52
C ILE A 123 2.37 1.78 16.63
N GLU A 124 1.37 2.51 17.14
CA GLU A 124 1.52 3.94 17.44
C GLU A 124 2.32 4.13 18.73
N VAL A 125 3.39 4.91 18.60
CA VAL A 125 4.29 5.22 19.70
C VAL A 125 4.55 6.72 19.82
N GLU A 126 4.83 7.18 21.03
CA GLU A 126 5.31 8.53 21.30
C GLU A 126 6.74 8.48 21.80
N ALA A 127 7.66 9.05 21.04
CA ALA A 127 9.08 9.09 21.38
C ALA A 127 9.76 10.34 20.83
N THR A 128 11.01 10.58 21.27
CA THR A 128 11.82 11.62 20.60
C THR A 128 12.40 11.06 19.29
N PRO A 129 12.66 11.92 18.27
CA PRO A 129 13.17 11.45 16.98
C PRO A 129 14.47 10.65 17.04
N LEU A 130 15.25 10.83 18.13
CA LEU A 130 16.52 10.12 18.34
C LEU A 130 16.38 8.75 19.00
N ASP A 131 15.30 8.55 19.75
CA ASP A 131 15.03 7.32 20.51
C ASP A 131 13.97 6.44 19.79
N LEU A 132 13.56 6.82 18.59
CA LEU A 132 12.56 6.10 17.81
C LEU A 132 13.19 4.85 17.18
N PRO A 133 12.65 3.64 17.43
CA PRO A 133 13.12 2.42 16.79
C PRO A 133 12.70 2.38 15.31
N GLU A 134 13.52 1.75 14.47
CA GLU A 134 13.20 1.60 13.05
C GLU A 134 12.08 0.57 12.84
N ARG A 135 12.04 -0.49 13.67
CA ARG A 135 11.03 -1.55 13.67
C ARG A 135 11.07 -2.31 15.00
N TYR A 136 10.03 -3.06 15.29
CA TYR A 136 10.01 -4.04 16.36
C TYR A 136 10.07 -5.45 15.79
N ASP A 137 11.10 -6.20 16.15
CA ASP A 137 11.24 -7.60 15.74
C ASP A 137 10.53 -8.51 16.76
N ILE A 138 9.60 -9.33 16.28
CA ILE A 138 8.75 -10.21 17.08
C ILE A 138 9.01 -11.65 16.65
N ASN A 139 9.48 -12.47 17.59
CA ASN A 139 9.67 -13.89 17.33
C ASN A 139 8.33 -14.64 17.42
N VAL A 140 7.92 -15.27 16.33
CA VAL A 140 6.65 -16.02 16.22
C VAL A 140 6.84 -17.54 16.33
N GLU A 141 8.06 -18.05 16.46
CA GLU A 141 8.35 -19.50 16.54
C GLU A 141 7.72 -20.19 17.76
N GLY A 142 7.37 -19.40 18.79
CA GLY A 142 6.77 -19.88 20.01
C GLY A 142 5.28 -20.21 19.91
N LEU A 143 4.62 -19.87 18.80
CA LEU A 143 3.19 -20.15 18.61
C LEU A 143 2.99 -21.58 18.12
N GLU A 144 2.42 -22.46 18.96
CA GLU A 144 2.32 -23.90 18.73
C GLU A 144 0.87 -24.38 18.55
N GLU A 145 -0.10 -23.72 19.18
CA GLU A 145 -1.50 -24.15 19.24
C GLU A 145 -2.45 -23.14 18.60
N ILE A 146 -3.63 -23.62 18.20
CA ILE A 146 -4.74 -22.75 17.76
C ILE A 146 -5.18 -21.90 18.94
N GLY A 147 -5.31 -20.59 18.73
CA GLY A 147 -5.67 -19.62 19.76
C GLY A 147 -4.47 -18.96 20.45
N ASP A 148 -3.24 -19.43 20.17
CA ASP A 148 -2.04 -18.71 20.62
C ASP A 148 -2.02 -17.32 19.96
N SER A 149 -1.73 -16.30 20.77
CA SER A 149 -1.75 -14.91 20.34
C SER A 149 -0.58 -14.13 20.95
N ILE A 150 -0.14 -13.13 20.22
CA ILE A 150 0.87 -12.17 20.67
C ILE A 150 0.17 -10.83 20.90
N HIS A 151 0.46 -10.23 22.04
CA HIS A 151 -0.09 -8.96 22.47
C HIS A 151 0.97 -7.88 22.56
N VAL A 152 0.54 -6.62 22.65
CA VAL A 152 1.43 -5.47 22.77
C VAL A 152 2.34 -5.55 24.01
N TYR A 153 1.89 -6.16 25.11
CA TYR A 153 2.71 -6.33 26.32
C TYR A 153 3.90 -7.28 26.16
N ASP A 154 3.90 -8.15 25.12
CA ASP A 154 5.00 -9.08 24.83
C ASP A 154 6.18 -8.40 24.11
N LEU A 155 5.98 -7.16 23.66
CA LEU A 155 7.00 -6.40 22.95
C LEU A 155 8.09 -5.93 23.91
N LYS A 156 9.32 -6.02 23.44
CA LYS A 156 10.48 -5.43 24.11
C LYS A 156 10.60 -3.96 23.70
N VAL A 157 10.08 -3.08 24.54
CA VAL A 157 10.06 -1.64 24.29
C VAL A 157 11.10 -0.95 25.16
N ASP A 158 11.82 0.00 24.59
CA ASP A 158 12.75 0.84 25.36
C ASP A 158 11.98 1.77 26.31
N GLU A 159 12.54 2.03 27.51
CA GLU A 159 11.92 2.91 28.52
C GLU A 159 11.62 4.33 28.05
N LYS A 160 12.24 4.76 26.96
CA LYS A 160 12.10 6.08 26.37
C LYS A 160 10.97 6.21 25.36
N VAL A 161 10.38 5.09 24.95
CA VAL A 161 9.31 4.99 24.00
C VAL A 161 8.01 4.69 24.72
N GLU A 162 7.00 5.48 24.52
CA GLU A 162 5.67 5.31 25.10
C GLU A 162 4.72 4.76 24.06
N ILE A 163 4.19 3.57 24.29
CA ILE A 163 3.17 2.96 23.41
C ILE A 163 1.83 3.60 23.74
N LEU A 164 1.15 4.08 22.70
CA LEU A 164 -0.19 4.71 22.81
C LEU A 164 -1.31 3.71 22.62
N VAL A 165 -1.01 2.53 22.08
CA VAL A 165 -1.95 1.43 21.91
C VAL A 165 -2.13 0.69 23.22
N ASP A 166 -3.34 0.18 23.44
CA ASP A 166 -3.68 -0.61 24.61
C ASP A 166 -2.78 -1.87 24.70
N LYS A 167 -2.22 -2.12 25.89
CA LYS A 167 -1.28 -3.22 26.12
C LYS A 167 -1.90 -4.60 25.89
N ASP A 168 -3.20 -4.72 26.08
CA ASP A 168 -3.95 -5.96 25.88
C ASP A 168 -4.36 -6.16 24.41
N SER A 169 -4.04 -5.19 23.53
CA SER A 169 -4.32 -5.31 22.10
C SER A 169 -3.54 -6.46 21.48
N MET A 170 -4.23 -7.26 20.70
CA MET A 170 -3.67 -8.38 19.94
C MET A 170 -2.93 -7.87 18.71
N ILE A 171 -1.73 -8.43 18.49
CA ILE A 171 -0.88 -8.14 17.33
C ILE A 171 -1.07 -9.22 16.26
N ALA A 172 -0.98 -10.48 16.68
CA ALA A 172 -1.09 -11.63 15.80
C ALA A 172 -1.66 -12.83 16.55
N GLN A 173 -2.26 -13.77 15.84
CA GLN A 173 -2.81 -15.00 16.40
C GLN A 173 -2.76 -16.16 15.43
N ILE A 174 -2.85 -17.38 15.96
CA ILE A 174 -3.07 -18.59 15.20
C ILE A 174 -4.56 -18.90 15.20
N VAL A 175 -5.14 -19.03 14.00
CA VAL A 175 -6.53 -19.43 13.80
C VAL A 175 -6.60 -20.81 13.19
N GLU A 176 -7.74 -21.47 13.37
CA GLU A 176 -8.00 -22.73 12.69
C GLU A 176 -8.02 -22.53 11.17
N GLN A 177 -7.29 -23.38 10.46
CA GLN A 177 -7.30 -23.37 9.00
C GLN A 177 -8.70 -23.67 8.51
N ARG A 178 -9.33 -22.72 7.84
CA ARG A 178 -10.58 -22.97 7.14
C ARG A 178 -10.24 -23.80 5.92
N GLU A 179 -10.67 -25.06 5.92
CA GLU A 179 -10.80 -25.80 4.68
C GLU A 179 -11.70 -24.99 3.76
N THR A 180 -11.13 -24.33 2.78
CA THR A 180 -11.90 -23.86 1.63
C THR A 180 -12.47 -25.13 1.03
N PRO A 181 -13.80 -25.31 0.93
CA PRO A 181 -14.31 -26.38 0.10
C PRO A 181 -13.63 -26.15 -1.26
N GLU A 182 -12.78 -27.09 -1.69
CA GLU A 182 -12.49 -27.24 -3.10
C GLU A 182 -13.86 -27.36 -3.73
N GLU A 183 -14.35 -26.28 -4.33
CA GLU A 183 -15.35 -26.36 -5.36
C GLU A 183 -14.70 -27.30 -6.38
N GLU A 184 -15.00 -28.61 -6.26
CA GLU A 184 -14.90 -29.50 -7.39
C GLU A 184 -15.67 -28.77 -8.48
N GLU A 185 -14.96 -28.12 -9.39
CA GLU A 185 -15.48 -27.79 -10.69
C GLU A 185 -15.86 -29.12 -11.29
N GLU A 186 -17.09 -29.58 -11.00
CA GLU A 186 -17.78 -30.49 -11.84
C GLU A 186 -17.85 -29.80 -13.21
N LEU A 187 -16.85 -30.10 -14.04
CA LEU A 187 -16.94 -29.87 -15.46
C LEU A 187 -18.27 -30.50 -15.91
N PRO A 188 -19.19 -29.72 -16.45
CA PRO A 188 -20.35 -30.34 -17.07
C PRO A 188 -19.86 -31.13 -18.28
N ASP A 189 -19.64 -32.40 -18.03
CA ASP A 189 -19.47 -33.43 -19.08
C ASP A 189 -20.86 -33.66 -19.67
N GLU A 190 -21.17 -32.87 -20.69
CA GLU A 190 -22.14 -33.27 -21.71
C GLU A 190 -22.25 -32.15 -22.77
N PHE A 191 -21.27 -32.14 -23.67
CA PHE A 191 -21.51 -31.64 -25.00
C PHE A 191 -22.28 -32.74 -25.74
N GLU A 192 -23.60 -32.75 -25.64
CA GLU A 192 -24.43 -33.41 -26.64
C GLU A 192 -24.23 -32.71 -27.98
N GLU A 193 -23.64 -33.43 -28.90
CA GLU A 193 -23.61 -33.09 -30.32
C GLU A 193 -25.04 -32.86 -30.82
N PRO A 194 -25.37 -31.76 -31.46
CA PRO A 194 -26.65 -31.64 -32.17
C PRO A 194 -26.56 -32.48 -33.43
N GLU A 195 -27.39 -33.54 -33.49
CA GLU A 195 -27.65 -34.33 -34.69
C GLU A 195 -28.07 -33.41 -35.84
N LEU A 196 -27.30 -33.51 -36.93
CA LEU A 196 -27.62 -33.01 -38.25
C LEU A 196 -28.84 -33.76 -38.77
N ILE A 197 -30.01 -33.14 -38.78
CA ILE A 197 -31.12 -33.55 -39.60
C ILE A 197 -31.07 -32.73 -40.86
N GLY A 198 -30.79 -33.43 -41.95
CA GLY A 198 -30.68 -32.87 -43.27
C GLY A 198 -32.04 -32.72 -43.98
N GLU A 199 -31.95 -32.10 -45.13
CA GLU A 199 -32.91 -32.12 -46.30
C GLU A 199 -34.24 -31.40 -46.05
N ASP A 200 -34.71 -30.56 -46.87
CA ASP A 200 -34.81 -30.43 -48.31
C ASP A 200 -35.33 -29.03 -48.72
N GLU A 201 -34.80 -28.59 -49.84
CA GLU A 201 -35.42 -28.02 -51.05
C GLU A 201 -36.20 -26.69 -51.02
N GLU A 202 -35.76 -25.94 -51.99
CA GLU A 202 -36.46 -25.09 -52.99
C GLU A 202 -36.95 -23.70 -52.59
N GLY A 203 -36.38 -22.79 -53.28
CA GLY A 203 -37.16 -22.00 -54.23
C GLY A 203 -37.09 -20.49 -54.10
N SER A 204 -36.46 -19.95 -55.15
CA SER A 204 -36.85 -18.72 -55.86
C SER A 204 -36.59 -17.32 -55.25
N ASP A 205 -35.68 -16.64 -55.91
CA ASP A 205 -35.87 -15.36 -56.59
C ASP A 205 -36.57 -14.22 -55.81
N ASP A 206 -35.92 -13.11 -55.62
CA ASP A 206 -36.22 -11.92 -56.41
C ASP A 206 -35.24 -10.76 -56.10
N GLU A 207 -35.00 -10.08 -57.15
CA GLU A 207 -34.15 -8.91 -57.36
C GLU A 207 -34.63 -7.69 -56.63
N GLY A 208 -33.75 -6.72 -56.58
CA GLY A 208 -34.09 -5.30 -56.47
C GLY A 208 -33.20 -4.55 -55.49
N ASP A 209 -32.10 -4.09 -55.88
CA ASP A 209 -31.80 -2.84 -56.61
C ASP A 209 -32.00 -1.58 -55.74
N ASP A 210 -30.98 -0.85 -55.78
CA ASP A 210 -30.89 0.58 -55.96
C ASP A 210 -30.57 1.48 -54.76
N GLN A 211 -29.37 1.98 -54.85
CA GLN A 211 -28.96 3.38 -54.95
C GLN A 211 -29.30 4.27 -53.76
N ALA A 212 -28.33 4.79 -53.26
CA ALA A 212 -27.53 5.97 -53.60
C ALA A 212 -27.81 7.19 -52.71
N SER A 213 -26.69 7.77 -52.38
CA SER A 213 -26.40 9.21 -52.34
C SER A 213 -27.14 10.04 -51.28
N THR A 214 -26.56 10.93 -50.71
CA THR A 214 -25.62 12.02 -50.95
C THR A 214 -25.66 12.92 -49.73
N GLU A 215 -24.52 13.43 -49.38
CA GLU A 215 -24.17 14.88 -49.30
C GLU A 215 -25.16 15.75 -48.51
N ALA A 216 -24.75 16.54 -47.70
CA ALA A 216 -23.78 17.61 -47.64
C ALA A 216 -24.10 18.54 -46.49
N GLU A 217 -23.08 19.20 -46.01
CA GLU A 217 -22.95 20.65 -45.75
C GLU A 217 -24.06 21.29 -44.90
N ASP A 218 -23.83 22.15 -44.04
CA ASP A 218 -23.01 23.35 -44.01
C ASP A 218 -23.24 24.10 -42.69
N ALA A 219 -22.18 24.66 -42.22
CA ALA A 219 -21.94 26.00 -41.79
C ALA A 219 -22.77 26.68 -40.69
N SER A 220 -21.95 27.30 -39.87
CA SER A 220 -22.10 28.67 -39.32
C SER A 220 -23.14 28.85 -38.23
N ASP A 221 -22.95 29.57 -37.25
CA ASP A 221 -22.27 30.84 -36.98
C ASP A 221 -22.74 31.35 -35.62
N GLN A 222 -21.86 31.99 -34.93
CA GLN A 222 -22.04 33.09 -33.97
C GLN A 222 -23.05 33.02 -32.80
N GLY A 223 -22.46 33.26 -31.66
CA GLY A 223 -23.15 33.76 -30.48
C GLY A 223 -22.21 33.80 -29.27
#